data_1b3ff000e7d96e6aadff943ecfa05cd7
#
_entry.id   1b3ff000e7d96e6aadff943ecfa05cd7
#
_cell.length_a   1.000
_cell.length_b   1.000
_cell.length_c   1.000
_cell.angle_alpha   90.00
_cell.angle_beta   90.00
_cell.angle_gamma   90.00
#
_symmetry.space_group_name_H-M   'P 1'
#
loop_
_entity.id
_entity.type
_entity.pdbx_description
1 polymer ?
#
loop_
_entity_poly.entity_id
_entity_poly.type
_entity_poly.pdbx_seq_one_letter_code
_entity_poly.pdbx_strand_id
1 'polypeptide(L)'
;MSEYRDNPAAIRALVRDTEVHKDCYIHPEIFALEMEQLFTNTWIYVGHASQVPQPGDYFATTVGDQPVVMVRHTDQSIKVLYNRCAHKGVKVAPDGCGSTGKFFRCPYHAWTYRTDGQLLSIPLKKGYENTGLESCEASKGLAAVGAVQVYRDFVFCRLSPEGMGFEEFFGPSLSTLDNMVDRSPEGQLEVAGGVMRYLHRCNWKMLVDNQTDTCHPMVAHESSAGTAVKVWESAPEGTPKPMAVELFAPFVNPYEFFENMGIRVWPNGHGHTGVSDSIHAAYSPAPGYRESMVATYGEERANAILSDVRHNTVYFPNIMVKGPIQTLRIFRPLAADRTLVESWTFRLVGAPDLLLERTLMYNRLVNAPTSVVGHDDLEMYERAQQGLASRGSQWVNVGRLFDPAEKAREDGQEGAVTNGTNEWQMRSQMRAWARFMTAGMREGAQA
;
A
#
# COMPACT_ATOMS: atom_id res chain seq x y z
N MET A 1 15.01 13.20 -28.08
CA MET A 1 15.85 13.29 -26.87
C MET A 1 14.91 13.05 -25.69
N SER A 2 15.34 12.32 -24.68
CA SER A 2 14.61 12.13 -23.42
C SER A 2 14.48 13.48 -22.73
N GLU A 3 13.30 13.78 -22.18
CA GLU A 3 13.05 15.04 -21.46
C GLU A 3 13.48 14.95 -20.00
N TYR A 4 13.31 13.78 -19.38
CA TYR A 4 13.44 13.57 -17.94
C TYR A 4 14.57 12.62 -17.54
N ARG A 5 14.90 11.60 -18.35
CA ARG A 5 15.77 10.47 -17.95
C ARG A 5 17.13 10.89 -17.41
N ASP A 6 17.76 11.87 -18.02
CA ASP A 6 19.10 12.37 -17.63
C ASP A 6 19.04 13.81 -17.10
N ASN A 7 17.85 14.26 -16.68
CA ASN A 7 17.63 15.64 -16.27
C ASN A 7 16.92 15.72 -14.90
N PRO A 8 17.65 15.50 -13.80
CA PRO A 8 17.07 15.57 -12.46
C PRO A 8 16.49 16.94 -12.12
N ALA A 9 17.00 18.02 -12.73
CA ALA A 9 16.47 19.37 -12.54
C ALA A 9 15.06 19.50 -13.15
N ALA A 10 14.83 18.93 -14.36
CA ALA A 10 13.50 18.91 -14.96
C ALA A 10 12.49 18.10 -14.11
N ILE A 11 12.91 16.96 -13.56
CA ILE A 11 12.04 16.17 -12.65
C ILE A 11 11.70 17.00 -11.41
N ARG A 12 12.67 17.61 -10.75
CA ARG A 12 12.42 18.45 -9.56
C ARG A 12 11.50 19.64 -9.87
N ALA A 13 11.60 20.22 -11.07
CA ALA A 13 10.76 21.33 -11.50
C ALA A 13 9.28 20.97 -11.68
N LEU A 14 8.93 19.67 -11.74
CA LEU A 14 7.53 19.22 -11.80
C LEU A 14 6.79 19.37 -10.47
N VAL A 15 7.50 19.61 -9.38
CA VAL A 15 6.91 19.76 -8.04
C VAL A 15 7.28 21.13 -7.47
N ARG A 16 6.27 21.96 -7.27
CA ARG A 16 6.35 23.26 -6.59
C ARG A 16 5.76 23.18 -5.20
N ASP A 17 5.89 24.24 -4.42
CA ASP A 17 5.37 24.27 -3.04
C ASP A 17 3.87 24.00 -2.97
N THR A 18 3.09 24.50 -3.93
CA THR A 18 1.61 24.40 -3.92
C THR A 18 1.03 23.84 -5.22
N GLU A 19 1.88 23.36 -6.14
CA GLU A 19 1.43 22.86 -7.45
C GLU A 19 2.26 21.67 -7.89
N VAL A 20 1.63 20.74 -8.60
CA VAL A 20 2.26 19.58 -9.22
C VAL A 20 2.00 19.62 -10.73
N HIS A 21 3.05 19.45 -11.54
CA HIS A 21 2.88 19.39 -12.99
C HIS A 21 2.13 18.14 -13.41
N LYS A 22 1.23 18.25 -14.37
CA LYS A 22 0.41 17.13 -14.84
C LYS A 22 1.22 15.94 -15.37
N ASP A 23 2.46 16.16 -15.84
CA ASP A 23 3.32 15.08 -16.33
C ASP A 23 3.67 14.07 -15.26
N CYS A 24 3.61 14.43 -13.99
CA CYS A 24 3.71 13.48 -12.89
C CYS A 24 2.63 12.36 -12.99
N TYR A 25 1.48 12.65 -13.61
CA TYR A 25 0.34 11.73 -13.69
C TYR A 25 0.14 11.10 -15.07
N ILE A 26 0.60 11.77 -16.15
CA ILE A 26 0.24 11.35 -17.52
C ILE A 26 1.44 11.01 -18.42
N HIS A 27 2.68 11.39 -18.04
CA HIS A 27 3.81 11.26 -18.95
C HIS A 27 4.40 9.84 -18.91
N PRO A 28 4.50 9.12 -20.04
CA PRO A 28 4.99 7.74 -20.06
C PRO A 28 6.45 7.57 -19.61
N GLU A 29 7.31 8.57 -19.89
CA GLU A 29 8.71 8.55 -19.46
C GLU A 29 8.84 8.70 -17.94
N ILE A 30 8.02 9.56 -17.32
CA ILE A 30 7.96 9.69 -15.87
C ILE A 30 7.53 8.36 -15.25
N PHE A 31 6.52 7.70 -15.82
CA PHE A 31 6.09 6.38 -15.37
C PHE A 31 7.22 5.34 -15.44
N ALA A 32 7.96 5.29 -16.55
CA ALA A 32 9.08 4.37 -16.69
C ALA A 32 10.18 4.64 -15.64
N LEU A 33 10.48 5.91 -15.40
CA LEU A 33 11.44 6.32 -14.37
C LEU A 33 10.95 6.00 -12.95
N GLU A 34 9.64 6.05 -12.68
CA GLU A 34 9.09 5.61 -11.39
C GLU A 34 9.41 4.13 -11.13
N MET A 35 9.27 3.25 -12.13
CA MET A 35 9.61 1.83 -11.98
C MET A 35 11.12 1.66 -11.70
N GLU A 36 11.97 2.38 -12.43
CA GLU A 36 13.43 2.29 -12.32
C GLU A 36 13.98 2.93 -11.04
N GLN A 37 13.43 4.06 -10.60
CA GLN A 37 13.97 4.85 -9.50
C GLN A 37 13.16 4.66 -8.21
N LEU A 38 11.85 4.93 -8.23
CA LEU A 38 11.02 4.93 -7.04
C LEU A 38 10.76 3.49 -6.54
N PHE A 39 10.16 2.64 -7.38
CA PHE A 39 9.76 1.28 -7.00
C PHE A 39 10.94 0.33 -6.83
N THR A 40 12.09 0.63 -7.42
CA THR A 40 13.32 -0.15 -7.23
C THR A 40 14.04 0.20 -5.93
N ASN A 41 14.05 1.47 -5.52
CA ASN A 41 14.87 1.96 -4.42
C ASN A 41 14.13 2.20 -3.10
N THR A 42 12.79 2.06 -3.08
CA THR A 42 11.99 2.17 -1.85
C THR A 42 11.53 0.81 -1.34
N TRP A 43 11.04 0.78 -0.10
CA TRP A 43 10.48 -0.44 0.49
C TRP A 43 9.03 -0.63 0.05
N ILE A 44 8.76 -1.74 -0.61
CA ILE A 44 7.46 -2.10 -1.17
C ILE A 44 6.91 -3.34 -0.46
N TYR A 45 5.64 -3.30 -0.10
CA TYR A 45 4.94 -4.45 0.48
C TYR A 45 4.76 -5.56 -0.55
N VAL A 46 5.12 -6.77 -0.15
CA VAL A 46 5.04 -7.98 -0.98
C VAL A 46 3.82 -8.82 -0.60
N GLY A 47 3.62 -9.06 0.70
CA GLY A 47 2.58 -9.93 1.21
C GLY A 47 2.68 -10.11 2.72
N HIS A 48 1.86 -11.00 3.27
CA HIS A 48 1.82 -11.33 4.69
C HIS A 48 2.26 -12.77 4.94
N ALA A 49 2.97 -13.02 6.03
CA ALA A 49 3.53 -14.33 6.38
C ALA A 49 2.47 -15.44 6.45
N SER A 50 1.22 -15.10 6.81
CA SER A 50 0.11 -16.05 6.82
C SER A 50 -0.28 -16.60 5.44
N GLN A 51 0.18 -15.99 4.35
CA GLN A 51 -0.02 -16.49 2.98
C GLN A 51 0.93 -17.63 2.62
N VAL A 52 1.98 -17.81 3.43
CA VAL A 52 3.02 -18.84 3.24
C VAL A 52 3.30 -19.56 4.56
N PRO A 53 2.29 -20.26 5.16
CA PRO A 53 2.41 -20.79 6.51
C PRO A 53 3.41 -21.93 6.66
N GLN A 54 3.63 -22.72 5.60
CA GLN A 54 4.48 -23.91 5.65
C GLN A 54 5.69 -23.79 4.70
N PRO A 55 6.82 -24.46 5.01
CA PRO A 55 7.95 -24.56 4.09
C PRO A 55 7.53 -25.01 2.70
N GLY A 56 7.93 -24.26 1.68
CA GLY A 56 7.55 -24.48 0.29
C GLY A 56 6.29 -23.76 -0.15
N ASP A 57 5.49 -23.21 0.76
CA ASP A 57 4.40 -22.33 0.39
C ASP A 57 4.94 -21.02 -0.17
N TYR A 58 4.30 -20.52 -1.21
CA TYR A 58 4.69 -19.29 -1.88
C TYR A 58 3.51 -18.38 -2.19
N PHE A 59 3.81 -17.10 -2.32
CA PHE A 59 2.93 -16.08 -2.88
C PHE A 59 3.68 -15.32 -3.97
N ALA A 60 3.24 -15.47 -5.22
CA ALA A 60 3.84 -14.79 -6.38
C ALA A 60 3.04 -13.52 -6.73
N THR A 61 3.77 -12.42 -6.93
CA THR A 61 3.20 -11.09 -7.17
C THR A 61 4.16 -10.23 -8.00
N THR A 62 3.94 -8.91 -8.02
CA THR A 62 4.78 -7.95 -8.73
C THR A 62 5.18 -6.80 -7.80
N VAL A 63 6.42 -6.34 -7.88
CA VAL A 63 6.95 -5.15 -7.21
C VAL A 63 7.43 -4.19 -8.29
N GLY A 64 6.82 -3.00 -8.38
CA GLY A 64 6.98 -2.17 -9.58
C GLY A 64 6.53 -2.94 -10.81
N ASP A 65 7.43 -3.10 -11.77
CA ASP A 65 7.26 -3.91 -12.98
C ASP A 65 7.92 -5.31 -12.88
N GLN A 66 8.52 -5.64 -11.73
CA GLN A 66 9.29 -6.88 -11.56
C GLN A 66 8.43 -8.01 -10.96
N PRO A 67 8.32 -9.18 -11.62
CA PRO A 67 7.68 -10.34 -11.05
C PRO A 67 8.55 -10.92 -9.93
N VAL A 68 7.96 -11.09 -8.74
CA VAL A 68 8.63 -11.67 -7.56
C VAL A 68 7.82 -12.82 -6.97
N VAL A 69 8.49 -13.66 -6.22
CA VAL A 69 7.87 -14.74 -5.43
C VAL A 69 8.39 -14.68 -3.99
N MET A 70 7.47 -14.50 -3.06
CA MET A 70 7.68 -14.68 -1.63
C MET A 70 7.50 -16.16 -1.29
N VAL A 71 8.42 -16.77 -0.56
CA VAL A 71 8.37 -18.20 -0.24
C VAL A 71 8.85 -18.46 1.18
N ARG A 72 8.20 -19.41 1.89
CA ARG A 72 8.70 -19.94 3.15
C ARG A 72 9.81 -20.94 2.88
N HIS A 73 11.01 -20.62 3.33
CA HIS A 73 12.15 -21.54 3.22
C HIS A 73 12.11 -22.64 4.28
N THR A 74 12.92 -23.67 4.11
CA THR A 74 12.99 -24.82 5.03
C THR A 74 13.44 -24.49 6.44
N ASP A 75 14.18 -23.40 6.63
CA ASP A 75 14.60 -22.85 7.93
C ASP A 75 13.57 -21.93 8.58
N GLN A 76 12.33 -21.89 8.04
CA GLN A 76 11.22 -21.02 8.43
C GLN A 76 11.39 -19.54 8.05
N SER A 77 12.53 -19.10 7.50
CA SER A 77 12.68 -17.75 7.00
C SER A 77 11.84 -17.50 5.74
N ILE A 78 11.45 -16.25 5.53
CA ILE A 78 10.80 -15.82 4.29
C ILE A 78 11.85 -15.26 3.34
N LYS A 79 11.85 -15.78 2.12
CA LYS A 79 12.68 -15.28 1.01
C LYS A 79 11.79 -14.57 -0.01
N VAL A 80 12.32 -13.55 -0.66
CA VAL A 80 11.72 -12.91 -1.83
C VAL A 80 12.72 -12.98 -2.97
N LEU A 81 12.30 -13.65 -4.05
CA LEU A 81 13.15 -13.92 -5.21
C LEU A 81 12.50 -13.31 -6.46
N TYR A 82 13.29 -12.93 -7.44
CA TYR A 82 12.76 -12.64 -8.77
C TYR A 82 12.13 -13.92 -9.36
N ASN A 83 10.87 -13.85 -9.73
CA ASN A 83 10.12 -14.97 -10.31
C ASN A 83 10.50 -15.16 -11.78
N ARG A 84 11.78 -15.47 -12.04
CA ARG A 84 12.36 -15.56 -13.39
C ARG A 84 13.40 -16.64 -13.45
N CYS A 85 13.10 -17.71 -14.20
CA CYS A 85 14.06 -18.81 -14.45
C CYS A 85 15.35 -18.28 -15.10
N ALA A 86 16.50 -18.65 -14.55
CA ALA A 86 17.82 -18.25 -15.05
C ALA A 86 18.13 -18.78 -16.46
N HIS A 87 17.40 -19.81 -16.94
CA HIS A 87 17.62 -20.36 -18.28
C HIS A 87 17.04 -19.47 -19.39
N LYS A 88 15.71 -19.34 -19.47
CA LYS A 88 14.99 -18.63 -20.55
C LYS A 88 13.96 -17.64 -20.03
N GLY A 89 14.05 -17.22 -18.77
CA GLY A 89 13.23 -16.15 -18.22
C GLY A 89 11.78 -16.47 -17.87
N VAL A 90 11.36 -17.74 -17.97
CA VAL A 90 9.98 -18.15 -17.64
C VAL A 90 9.72 -17.97 -16.13
N LYS A 91 8.53 -17.49 -15.75
CA LYS A 91 8.11 -17.47 -14.33
C LYS A 91 8.06 -18.90 -13.79
N VAL A 92 8.73 -19.15 -12.66
CA VAL A 92 8.80 -20.49 -12.06
C VAL A 92 7.59 -20.81 -11.20
N ALA A 93 6.93 -19.78 -10.65
CA ALA A 93 5.71 -19.86 -9.88
C ALA A 93 4.58 -19.09 -10.59
N PRO A 94 3.37 -19.64 -10.75
CA PRO A 94 2.20 -18.88 -11.20
C PRO A 94 1.79 -17.84 -10.16
N ASP A 95 1.08 -16.82 -10.61
CA ASP A 95 0.65 -15.73 -9.74
C ASP A 95 -0.33 -16.20 -8.64
N GLY A 96 -0.24 -15.58 -7.47
CA GLY A 96 -1.04 -15.92 -6.30
C GLY A 96 -0.36 -16.91 -5.35
N CYS A 97 -1.15 -17.52 -4.47
CA CYS A 97 -0.68 -18.49 -3.48
C CYS A 97 -0.57 -19.90 -4.08
N GLY A 98 0.42 -20.65 -3.62
CA GLY A 98 0.61 -22.04 -3.97
C GLY A 98 1.67 -22.71 -3.10
N SER A 99 1.97 -23.98 -3.38
CA SER A 99 3.06 -24.69 -2.73
C SER A 99 3.95 -25.36 -3.77
N THR A 100 5.25 -25.18 -3.62
CA THR A 100 6.27 -25.82 -4.47
C THR A 100 6.91 -27.03 -3.78
N GLY A 101 6.54 -27.33 -2.54
CA GLY A 101 7.17 -28.34 -1.71
C GLY A 101 8.61 -27.95 -1.38
N LYS A 102 9.58 -28.79 -1.76
CA LYS A 102 10.99 -28.56 -1.39
C LYS A 102 11.78 -27.66 -2.34
N PHE A 103 11.28 -27.45 -3.58
CA PHE A 103 12.01 -26.74 -4.62
C PHE A 103 11.11 -26.26 -5.76
N PHE A 104 11.47 -25.17 -6.39
CA PHE A 104 10.87 -24.70 -7.63
C PHE A 104 11.39 -25.51 -8.81
N ARG A 105 10.49 -25.97 -9.67
CA ARG A 105 10.86 -26.60 -10.94
C ARG A 105 10.28 -25.81 -12.09
N CYS A 106 11.15 -25.26 -12.94
CA CYS A 106 10.73 -24.51 -14.11
C CYS A 106 9.85 -25.37 -15.03
N PRO A 107 8.64 -24.90 -15.40
CA PRO A 107 7.73 -25.71 -16.22
C PRO A 107 8.21 -25.88 -17.67
N TYR A 108 9.21 -25.10 -18.12
CA TYR A 108 9.68 -25.14 -19.50
C TYR A 108 10.76 -26.18 -19.73
N HIS A 109 11.90 -26.13 -19.01
CA HIS A 109 13.02 -27.06 -19.21
C HIS A 109 13.46 -27.74 -17.91
N ALA A 110 12.61 -27.75 -16.89
CA ALA A 110 12.82 -28.44 -15.63
C ALA A 110 14.11 -28.05 -14.87
N TRP A 111 14.67 -26.86 -15.09
CA TRP A 111 15.67 -26.31 -14.19
C TRP A 111 15.06 -26.20 -12.80
N THR A 112 15.78 -26.69 -11.80
CA THR A 112 15.24 -26.84 -10.44
C THR A 112 16.05 -25.99 -9.46
N TYR A 113 15.34 -25.27 -8.59
CA TYR A 113 15.90 -24.31 -7.64
C TYR A 113 15.40 -24.62 -6.24
N ARG A 114 16.26 -24.48 -5.25
CA ARG A 114 15.83 -24.45 -3.85
C ARG A 114 14.94 -23.24 -3.56
N THR A 115 14.25 -23.26 -2.44
CA THR A 115 13.39 -22.13 -2.02
C THR A 115 14.19 -20.89 -1.55
N ASP A 116 15.52 -20.98 -1.42
CA ASP A 116 16.44 -19.85 -1.24
C ASP A 116 16.97 -19.27 -2.57
N GLY A 117 16.56 -19.85 -3.70
CA GLY A 117 16.98 -19.44 -5.03
C GLY A 117 18.14 -20.23 -5.61
N GLN A 118 18.88 -21.00 -4.82
CA GLN A 118 20.04 -21.74 -5.32
C GLN A 118 19.65 -22.74 -6.42
N LEU A 119 20.45 -22.80 -7.50
CA LEU A 119 20.28 -23.77 -8.56
C LEU A 119 20.62 -25.17 -8.03
N LEU A 120 19.64 -26.08 -8.06
CA LEU A 120 19.76 -27.44 -7.55
C LEU A 120 20.14 -28.44 -8.66
N SER A 121 19.49 -28.37 -9.82
CA SER A 121 19.76 -29.28 -10.90
C SER A 121 19.38 -28.74 -12.29
N ILE A 122 20.09 -29.21 -13.28
CA ILE A 122 19.89 -28.93 -14.71
C ILE A 122 19.75 -30.27 -15.44
N PRO A 123 18.64 -30.51 -16.14
CA PRO A 123 18.52 -31.69 -17.02
C PRO A 123 19.54 -31.63 -18.15
N LEU A 124 19.97 -32.79 -18.60
CA LEU A 124 20.94 -32.94 -19.72
C LEU A 124 22.24 -32.13 -19.49
N LYS A 125 22.74 -32.15 -18.24
CA LYS A 125 23.88 -31.37 -17.77
C LYS A 125 25.12 -31.45 -18.68
N LYS A 126 25.37 -32.59 -19.31
CA LYS A 126 26.48 -32.77 -20.27
C LYS A 126 26.46 -31.77 -21.43
N GLY A 127 25.29 -31.32 -21.85
CA GLY A 127 25.15 -30.30 -22.90
C GLY A 127 25.61 -28.88 -22.49
N TYR A 128 25.99 -28.69 -21.24
CA TYR A 128 26.49 -27.43 -20.71
C TYR A 128 27.97 -27.42 -20.34
N GLU A 129 28.73 -28.44 -20.84
CA GLU A 129 30.18 -28.50 -20.70
C GLU A 129 30.82 -27.23 -21.29
N ASN A 130 31.82 -26.66 -20.60
CA ASN A 130 32.53 -25.43 -20.94
C ASN A 130 31.66 -24.13 -20.87
N THR A 131 30.50 -24.16 -20.22
CA THR A 131 29.63 -22.97 -20.06
C THR A 131 29.68 -22.38 -18.66
N GLY A 132 30.42 -22.98 -17.72
CA GLY A 132 30.47 -22.63 -16.31
C GLY A 132 29.19 -23.01 -15.54
N LEU A 133 28.31 -23.83 -16.13
CA LEU A 133 27.09 -24.36 -15.45
C LEU A 133 27.31 -25.75 -14.83
N GLU A 134 28.54 -26.27 -14.88
CA GLU A 134 28.91 -27.59 -14.38
C GLU A 134 28.78 -27.66 -12.84
N SER A 135 28.96 -26.53 -12.14
CA SER A 135 29.05 -26.46 -10.66
C SER A 135 27.73 -26.10 -9.96
N CYS A 136 26.63 -25.82 -10.67
CA CYS A 136 25.37 -25.38 -10.04
C CYS A 136 25.58 -24.30 -8.96
N GLU A 137 26.36 -23.27 -9.27
CA GLU A 137 26.69 -22.20 -8.31
C GLU A 137 25.48 -21.30 -7.98
N ALA A 138 25.47 -20.73 -6.78
CA ALA A 138 24.41 -19.84 -6.30
C ALA A 138 24.17 -18.63 -7.23
N SER A 139 25.22 -18.11 -7.88
CA SER A 139 25.13 -17.00 -8.85
C SER A 139 24.30 -17.31 -10.09
N LYS A 140 23.94 -18.58 -10.32
CA LYS A 140 23.17 -19.06 -11.47
C LYS A 140 21.74 -19.49 -11.11
N GLY A 141 21.31 -19.20 -9.89
CA GLY A 141 19.98 -19.50 -9.37
C GLY A 141 18.90 -18.47 -9.75
N LEU A 142 17.80 -18.50 -9.01
CA LEU A 142 16.84 -17.40 -8.98
C LEU A 142 17.49 -16.26 -8.18
N ALA A 143 17.54 -15.06 -8.77
CA ALA A 143 18.11 -13.92 -8.09
C ALA A 143 17.22 -13.52 -6.88
N ALA A 144 17.84 -13.25 -5.75
CA ALA A 144 17.17 -12.61 -4.61
C ALA A 144 17.00 -11.11 -4.91
N VAL A 145 15.94 -10.50 -4.34
CA VAL A 145 15.82 -9.03 -4.30
C VAL A 145 16.89 -8.44 -3.38
N GLY A 146 17.14 -7.12 -3.48
CA GLY A 146 18.23 -6.46 -2.77
C GLY A 146 18.12 -6.50 -1.25
N ALA A 147 16.90 -6.36 -0.72
CA ALA A 147 16.65 -6.47 0.73
C ALA A 147 15.24 -7.00 1.01
N VAL A 148 15.09 -7.72 2.13
CA VAL A 148 13.79 -8.22 2.62
C VAL A 148 13.70 -7.92 4.11
N GLN A 149 12.55 -7.41 4.54
CA GLN A 149 12.21 -7.20 5.94
C GLN A 149 10.84 -7.80 6.24
N VAL A 150 10.77 -8.60 7.27
CA VAL A 150 9.51 -9.06 7.87
C VAL A 150 9.27 -8.24 9.13
N TYR A 151 8.19 -7.48 9.14
CA TYR A 151 7.79 -6.64 10.27
C TYR A 151 6.38 -7.00 10.70
N ARG A 152 6.21 -7.57 11.90
CA ARG A 152 4.91 -8.02 12.43
C ARG A 152 4.14 -8.88 11.39
N ASP A 153 4.84 -9.81 10.73
CA ASP A 153 4.37 -10.68 9.64
C ASP A 153 4.05 -9.98 8.31
N PHE A 154 4.12 -8.65 8.22
CA PHE A 154 4.10 -7.93 6.95
C PHE A 154 5.46 -8.04 6.27
N VAL A 155 5.48 -8.50 5.02
CA VAL A 155 6.72 -8.72 4.27
C VAL A 155 6.93 -7.57 3.28
N PHE A 156 8.06 -6.90 3.43
CA PHE A 156 8.49 -5.83 2.55
C PHE A 156 9.77 -6.22 1.83
N CYS A 157 9.98 -5.67 0.65
CA CYS A 157 11.27 -5.77 -0.02
C CYS A 157 11.68 -4.45 -0.67
N ARG A 158 12.98 -4.33 -0.93
CA ARG A 158 13.57 -3.33 -1.82
C ARG A 158 14.33 -4.08 -2.91
N LEU A 159 14.09 -3.73 -4.17
CA LEU A 159 14.71 -4.43 -5.31
C LEU A 159 16.20 -4.09 -5.40
N SER A 160 16.59 -2.84 -5.13
CA SER A 160 18.00 -2.42 -5.04
C SER A 160 18.67 -2.96 -3.78
N PRO A 161 19.91 -3.44 -3.86
CA PRO A 161 20.71 -3.80 -2.67
C PRO A 161 21.10 -2.56 -1.85
N GLU A 162 21.17 -1.39 -2.47
CA GLU A 162 21.51 -0.13 -1.83
C GLU A 162 20.28 0.75 -1.62
N GLY A 163 20.30 1.61 -0.58
CA GLY A 163 19.23 2.55 -0.26
C GLY A 163 18.95 2.61 1.24
N MET A 164 17.93 3.39 1.58
CA MET A 164 17.54 3.68 2.97
C MET A 164 17.14 2.41 3.73
N GLY A 165 17.55 2.29 5.00
CA GLY A 165 17.16 1.19 5.89
C GLY A 165 15.65 1.14 6.10
N PHE A 166 15.11 -0.01 6.54
CA PHE A 166 13.67 -0.20 6.72
C PHE A 166 13.10 0.75 7.78
N GLU A 167 13.71 0.77 8.96
CA GLU A 167 13.29 1.64 10.07
C GLU A 167 13.49 3.12 9.76
N GLU A 168 14.56 3.47 9.05
CA GLU A 168 14.82 4.83 8.59
C GLU A 168 13.76 5.30 7.57
N PHE A 169 13.33 4.39 6.68
CA PHE A 169 12.33 4.71 5.66
C PHE A 169 10.95 4.93 6.27
N PHE A 170 10.48 4.01 7.12
CA PHE A 170 9.13 4.07 7.69
C PHE A 170 9.04 4.88 8.99
N GLY A 171 10.07 4.84 9.83
CA GLY A 171 10.12 5.54 11.10
C GLY A 171 8.88 5.31 11.98
N PRO A 172 8.39 6.35 12.66
CA PRO A 172 7.23 6.25 13.56
C PRO A 172 5.92 5.84 12.87
N SER A 173 5.85 5.88 11.54
CA SER A 173 4.66 5.44 10.80
C SER A 173 4.33 3.96 11.03
N LEU A 174 5.33 3.13 11.36
CA LEU A 174 5.16 1.70 11.69
C LEU A 174 4.17 1.46 12.82
N SER A 175 3.96 2.43 13.70
CA SER A 175 2.98 2.37 14.78
C SER A 175 1.56 2.04 14.34
N THR A 176 1.20 2.26 13.07
CA THR A 176 -0.11 1.83 12.53
C THR A 176 -0.17 0.32 12.33
N LEU A 177 0.92 -0.30 11.83
CA LEU A 177 0.99 -1.76 11.74
C LEU A 177 1.02 -2.40 13.12
N ASP A 178 1.77 -1.79 14.06
CA ASP A 178 1.79 -2.24 15.45
C ASP A 178 0.39 -2.23 16.05
N ASN A 179 -0.33 -1.12 15.95
CA ASN A 179 -1.69 -1.02 16.44
C ASN A 179 -2.62 -2.03 15.77
N MET A 180 -2.52 -2.21 14.44
CA MET A 180 -3.34 -3.17 13.70
C MET A 180 -3.15 -4.60 14.21
N VAL A 181 -1.91 -5.02 14.48
CA VAL A 181 -1.60 -6.35 15.02
C VAL A 181 -2.01 -6.46 16.49
N ASP A 182 -1.70 -5.43 17.31
CA ASP A 182 -2.02 -5.41 18.74
C ASP A 182 -3.54 -5.45 19.02
N ARG A 183 -4.40 -5.12 18.01
CA ARG A 183 -5.86 -5.32 18.10
C ARG A 183 -6.27 -6.80 18.14
N SER A 184 -5.38 -7.72 17.83
CA SER A 184 -5.63 -9.15 18.02
C SER A 184 -5.42 -9.55 19.48
N PRO A 185 -6.39 -10.24 20.12
CA PRO A 185 -6.16 -10.81 21.45
C PRO A 185 -4.97 -11.78 21.51
N GLU A 186 -4.61 -12.40 20.40
CA GLU A 186 -3.46 -13.31 20.29
C GLU A 186 -2.22 -12.66 19.68
N GLY A 187 -2.28 -11.35 19.37
CA GLY A 187 -1.18 -10.61 18.75
C GLY A 187 -0.85 -11.07 17.33
N GLN A 188 -1.80 -11.66 16.61
CA GLN A 188 -1.62 -12.24 15.28
C GLN A 188 -2.70 -11.80 14.31
N LEU A 189 -2.31 -11.64 13.04
CA LEU A 189 -3.22 -11.41 11.92
C LEU A 189 -3.15 -12.57 10.94
N GLU A 190 -4.27 -12.81 10.27
CA GLU A 190 -4.35 -13.73 9.14
C GLU A 190 -5.02 -13.05 7.95
N VAL A 191 -4.48 -13.21 6.76
CA VAL A 191 -5.19 -12.83 5.54
C VAL A 191 -6.46 -13.64 5.43
N ALA A 192 -7.61 -12.98 5.39
CA ALA A 192 -8.92 -13.62 5.39
C ALA A 192 -9.87 -12.96 4.38
N GLY A 193 -10.88 -13.70 3.92
CA GLY A 193 -11.91 -13.19 3.01
C GLY A 193 -11.45 -13.00 1.56
N GLY A 194 -10.25 -13.43 1.22
CA GLY A 194 -9.67 -13.31 -0.12
C GLY A 194 -9.12 -11.92 -0.41
N VAL A 195 -8.89 -11.64 -1.69
CA VAL A 195 -8.44 -10.34 -2.19
C VAL A 195 -9.42 -9.83 -3.24
N MET A 196 -9.79 -8.57 -3.12
CA MET A 196 -10.53 -7.88 -4.16
C MET A 196 -9.53 -7.21 -5.11
N ARG A 197 -9.64 -7.50 -6.40
CA ARG A 197 -8.79 -6.96 -7.45
C ARG A 197 -9.61 -6.33 -8.56
N TYR A 198 -9.19 -5.16 -9.00
CA TYR A 198 -9.76 -4.53 -10.19
C TYR A 198 -8.72 -3.63 -10.87
N LEU A 199 -8.87 -3.50 -12.18
CA LEU A 199 -8.08 -2.59 -12.99
C LEU A 199 -8.80 -1.26 -13.09
N HIS A 200 -8.10 -0.15 -12.82
CA HIS A 200 -8.64 1.18 -12.95
C HIS A 200 -7.86 2.04 -13.95
N ARG A 201 -8.58 2.93 -14.66
CA ARG A 201 -8.02 3.78 -15.72
C ARG A 201 -7.56 5.12 -15.15
N CYS A 202 -6.61 5.08 -14.24
CA CYS A 202 -5.98 6.27 -13.69
C CYS A 202 -4.55 5.99 -13.27
N ASN A 203 -3.79 7.05 -13.07
CA ASN A 203 -2.47 7.01 -12.47
C ASN A 203 -2.57 6.59 -10.99
N TRP A 204 -1.62 5.79 -10.53
CA TRP A 204 -1.59 5.27 -9.15
C TRP A 204 -1.55 6.37 -8.08
N LYS A 205 -0.94 7.53 -8.39
CA LYS A 205 -0.85 8.65 -7.44
C LYS A 205 -2.22 9.28 -7.13
N MET A 206 -3.16 9.29 -8.08
CA MET A 206 -4.53 9.77 -7.81
C MET A 206 -5.23 8.95 -6.73
N LEU A 207 -5.00 7.63 -6.73
CA LEU A 207 -5.52 6.74 -5.69
C LEU A 207 -4.88 7.01 -4.33
N VAL A 208 -3.57 7.32 -4.31
CA VAL A 208 -2.83 7.67 -3.09
C VAL A 208 -3.28 9.04 -2.56
N ASP A 209 -3.40 10.03 -3.43
CA ASP A 209 -3.84 11.40 -3.09
C ASP A 209 -5.21 11.37 -2.41
N ASN A 210 -6.18 10.62 -2.96
CA ASN A 210 -7.51 10.48 -2.37
C ASN A 210 -7.49 9.88 -0.96
N GLN A 211 -6.57 8.96 -0.65
CA GLN A 211 -6.52 8.36 0.70
C GLN A 211 -6.15 9.36 1.79
N THR A 212 -5.57 10.49 1.43
CA THR A 212 -5.20 11.57 2.35
C THR A 212 -6.10 12.79 2.26
N ASP A 213 -7.03 12.78 1.30
CA ASP A 213 -8.04 13.84 1.13
C ASP A 213 -9.26 13.56 2.00
N THR A 214 -9.56 14.48 2.90
CA THR A 214 -10.76 14.44 3.74
C THR A 214 -11.83 15.44 3.29
N CYS A 215 -11.58 16.21 2.21
CA CYS A 215 -12.54 17.20 1.70
C CYS A 215 -13.56 16.58 0.73
N HIS A 216 -13.15 15.57 -0.06
CA HIS A 216 -14.03 15.02 -1.10
C HIS A 216 -15.25 14.22 -0.55
N PRO A 217 -15.19 13.53 0.63
CA PRO A 217 -16.26 12.62 1.02
C PRO A 217 -17.63 13.25 1.05
N MET A 218 -17.72 14.47 1.55
CA MET A 218 -19.00 15.19 1.69
C MET A 218 -19.64 15.57 0.36
N VAL A 219 -18.86 15.70 -0.70
CA VAL A 219 -19.35 16.05 -2.04
C VAL A 219 -19.49 14.79 -2.89
N ALA A 220 -18.43 13.98 -2.97
CA ALA A 220 -18.42 12.80 -3.81
C ALA A 220 -19.42 11.72 -3.34
N HIS A 221 -19.55 11.54 -2.01
CA HIS A 221 -20.40 10.50 -1.43
C HIS A 221 -21.73 11.00 -0.88
N GLU A 222 -22.09 12.27 -1.11
CA GLU A 222 -23.36 12.86 -0.60
C GLU A 222 -24.58 12.09 -1.09
N SER A 223 -24.64 11.75 -2.37
CA SER A 223 -25.79 11.05 -2.97
C SER A 223 -25.92 9.62 -2.47
N SER A 224 -24.82 8.90 -2.27
CA SER A 224 -24.79 7.50 -1.86
C SER A 224 -24.98 7.35 -0.34
N ALA A 225 -24.08 7.89 0.45
CA ALA A 225 -24.11 7.79 1.92
C ALA A 225 -25.27 8.61 2.51
N GLY A 226 -25.55 9.80 1.98
CA GLY A 226 -26.64 10.64 2.45
C GLY A 226 -28.01 10.01 2.20
N THR A 227 -28.22 9.34 1.06
CA THR A 227 -29.47 8.62 0.80
C THR A 227 -29.69 7.48 1.79
N ALA A 228 -28.65 6.71 2.08
CA ALA A 228 -28.76 5.61 3.04
C ALA A 228 -29.05 6.09 4.47
N VAL A 229 -28.45 7.21 4.89
CA VAL A 229 -28.79 7.84 6.18
C VAL A 229 -30.25 8.28 6.21
N LYS A 230 -30.77 8.97 5.20
CA LYS A 230 -32.17 9.39 5.11
C LYS A 230 -33.15 8.21 5.10
N VAL A 231 -32.83 7.14 4.40
CA VAL A 231 -33.65 5.91 4.39
C VAL A 231 -33.67 5.31 5.79
N TRP A 232 -32.53 5.26 6.47
CA TRP A 232 -32.44 4.76 7.84
C TRP A 232 -33.24 5.63 8.83
N GLU A 233 -33.13 6.95 8.74
CA GLU A 233 -33.85 7.90 9.61
C GLU A 233 -35.37 7.81 9.44
N SER A 234 -35.84 7.34 8.30
CA SER A 234 -37.28 7.07 8.03
C SER A 234 -37.74 5.68 8.45
N ALA A 235 -36.84 4.85 8.99
CA ALA A 235 -37.19 3.51 9.45
C ALA A 235 -38.09 3.55 10.71
N PRO A 236 -38.97 2.56 10.92
CA PRO A 236 -39.79 2.48 12.14
C PRO A 236 -38.94 2.52 13.41
N GLU A 237 -39.49 3.17 14.44
CA GLU A 237 -38.83 3.22 15.78
C GLU A 237 -38.52 1.80 16.30
N GLY A 238 -37.33 1.61 16.87
CA GLY A 238 -36.86 0.31 17.38
C GLY A 238 -36.26 -0.62 16.30
N THR A 239 -36.20 -0.20 15.03
CA THR A 239 -35.50 -0.98 13.99
C THR A 239 -34.00 -0.99 14.28
N PRO A 240 -33.32 -2.17 14.33
CA PRO A 240 -31.88 -2.22 14.52
C PRO A 240 -31.14 -1.54 13.39
N LYS A 241 -30.12 -0.72 13.70
CA LYS A 241 -29.31 -0.04 12.68
C LYS A 241 -28.50 -1.09 11.89
N PRO A 242 -28.68 -1.18 10.55
CA PRO A 242 -27.89 -2.10 9.76
C PRO A 242 -26.40 -1.79 9.80
N MET A 243 -25.54 -2.79 9.91
CA MET A 243 -24.07 -2.60 9.88
C MET A 243 -23.61 -1.79 8.68
N ALA A 244 -24.21 -2.00 7.51
CA ALA A 244 -23.89 -1.22 6.32
C ALA A 244 -24.10 0.29 6.54
N VAL A 245 -25.21 0.71 7.15
CA VAL A 245 -25.48 2.13 7.43
C VAL A 245 -24.50 2.67 8.49
N GLU A 246 -24.18 1.88 9.50
CA GLU A 246 -23.19 2.25 10.52
C GLU A 246 -21.82 2.54 9.90
N LEU A 247 -21.38 1.71 8.96
CA LEU A 247 -20.04 1.78 8.37
C LEU A 247 -19.85 2.97 7.43
N PHE A 248 -20.87 3.41 6.72
CA PHE A 248 -20.67 4.50 5.76
C PHE A 248 -21.44 5.80 6.07
N ALA A 249 -22.37 5.80 7.02
CA ALA A 249 -23.01 7.04 7.46
C ALA A 249 -22.01 8.17 7.83
N PRO A 250 -20.86 7.90 8.47
CA PRO A 250 -19.90 8.95 8.79
C PRO A 250 -19.25 9.66 7.60
N PHE A 251 -19.39 9.15 6.37
CA PHE A 251 -18.89 9.84 5.16
C PHE A 251 -19.66 11.13 4.84
N VAL A 252 -20.85 11.33 5.39
CA VAL A 252 -21.63 12.56 5.23
C VAL A 252 -21.56 13.50 6.43
N ASN A 253 -20.58 13.31 7.31
CA ASN A 253 -20.32 14.26 8.37
C ASN A 253 -19.96 15.65 7.81
N PRO A 254 -20.22 16.74 8.53
CA PRO A 254 -19.94 18.11 8.08
C PRO A 254 -18.42 18.40 8.02
N TYR A 255 -18.04 19.50 7.36
CA TYR A 255 -16.63 19.91 7.21
C TYR A 255 -15.88 20.02 8.53
N GLU A 256 -16.53 20.53 9.57
CA GLU A 256 -15.94 20.68 10.90
C GLU A 256 -15.47 19.34 11.48
N PHE A 257 -16.19 18.25 11.21
CA PHE A 257 -15.76 16.92 11.61
C PHE A 257 -14.44 16.53 10.91
N PHE A 258 -14.37 16.72 9.59
CA PHE A 258 -13.18 16.39 8.80
C PHE A 258 -11.99 17.31 9.12
N GLU A 259 -12.23 18.59 9.43
CA GLU A 259 -11.20 19.51 9.92
C GLU A 259 -10.62 19.01 11.25
N ASN A 260 -11.48 18.59 12.17
CA ASN A 260 -11.10 18.11 13.49
C ASN A 260 -10.45 16.71 13.49
N MET A 261 -10.70 15.90 12.46
CA MET A 261 -10.02 14.60 12.34
C MET A 261 -8.51 14.71 12.46
N GLY A 262 -7.93 15.74 11.90
CA GLY A 262 -6.50 15.97 11.85
C GLY A 262 -5.77 15.03 10.90
N ILE A 263 -4.61 15.51 10.41
CA ILE A 263 -3.65 14.73 9.63
C ILE A 263 -2.31 14.76 10.37
N ARG A 264 -1.62 13.62 10.40
CA ARG A 264 -0.21 13.54 10.78
C ARG A 264 0.62 13.23 9.56
N VAL A 265 1.67 14.02 9.33
CA VAL A 265 2.62 13.87 8.25
C VAL A 265 3.97 13.42 8.83
N TRP A 266 4.55 12.39 8.27
CA TRP A 266 5.87 11.86 8.61
C TRP A 266 6.85 12.02 7.44
N PRO A 267 8.16 11.90 7.70
CA PRO A 267 9.14 11.88 6.62
C PRO A 267 8.83 10.82 5.55
N ASN A 268 9.47 10.97 4.39
CA ASN A 268 9.39 10.04 3.25
C ASN A 268 7.99 9.92 2.60
N GLY A 269 7.09 10.89 2.83
CA GLY A 269 5.76 10.89 2.25
C GLY A 269 4.75 10.01 2.97
N HIS A 270 5.10 9.47 4.15
CA HIS A 270 4.17 8.73 4.99
C HIS A 270 3.27 9.67 5.78
N GLY A 271 2.10 9.16 6.18
CA GLY A 271 1.21 9.93 7.04
C GLY A 271 -0.14 9.24 7.24
N HIS A 272 -0.95 9.80 8.13
CA HIS A 272 -2.30 9.29 8.34
C HIS A 272 -3.29 10.41 8.61
N THR A 273 -4.55 10.17 8.28
CA THR A 273 -5.72 10.94 8.71
C THR A 273 -6.32 10.30 9.97
N GLY A 274 -7.09 11.07 10.72
CA GLY A 274 -7.72 10.56 11.95
C GLY A 274 -6.77 10.59 13.14
N VAL A 275 -6.25 11.79 13.47
CA VAL A 275 -5.38 12.00 14.65
C VAL A 275 -6.19 12.20 15.91
N SER A 276 -7.24 13.03 15.83
CA SER A 276 -8.06 13.43 16.98
C SER A 276 -9.45 12.80 16.95
N ASP A 277 -9.98 12.51 15.77
CA ASP A 277 -11.27 11.87 15.54
C ASP A 277 -11.22 11.03 14.25
N SER A 278 -12.18 10.14 14.04
CA SER A 278 -12.26 9.30 12.86
C SER A 278 -13.67 8.76 12.64
N ILE A 279 -14.01 8.51 11.37
CA ILE A 279 -15.25 7.82 11.01
C ILE A 279 -15.37 6.45 11.69
N HIS A 280 -14.26 5.83 12.08
CA HIS A 280 -14.23 4.52 12.75
C HIS A 280 -14.52 4.60 14.25
N ALA A 281 -14.42 5.77 14.87
CA ALA A 281 -14.69 5.97 16.29
C ALA A 281 -16.19 5.75 16.65
N ALA A 282 -17.08 5.94 15.67
CA ALA A 282 -18.52 5.80 15.86
C ALA A 282 -19.03 4.36 15.75
N TYR A 283 -18.18 3.37 15.46
CA TYR A 283 -18.63 2.00 15.28
C TYR A 283 -18.96 1.32 16.60
N SER A 284 -20.07 0.57 16.60
CA SER A 284 -20.53 -0.17 17.77
C SER A 284 -19.48 -1.18 18.27
N PRO A 285 -19.23 -1.29 19.58
CA PRO A 285 -18.31 -2.26 20.12
C PRO A 285 -18.78 -3.70 19.83
N ALA A 286 -17.86 -4.60 19.52
CA ALA A 286 -18.17 -6.02 19.41
C ALA A 286 -18.28 -6.63 20.81
N PRO A 287 -19.37 -7.35 21.14
CA PRO A 287 -19.54 -7.99 22.44
C PRO A 287 -18.36 -8.90 22.81
N GLY A 288 -17.85 -8.79 24.04
CA GLY A 288 -16.76 -9.61 24.57
C GLY A 288 -15.36 -9.24 24.05
N TYR A 289 -15.26 -8.36 23.05
CA TYR A 289 -13.96 -8.02 22.46
C TYR A 289 -13.09 -7.20 23.42
N ARG A 290 -13.65 -6.15 24.04
CA ARG A 290 -12.90 -5.32 25.00
C ARG A 290 -12.40 -6.17 26.18
N GLU A 291 -13.26 -7.07 26.68
CA GLU A 291 -12.94 -7.98 27.78
C GLU A 291 -11.76 -8.91 27.41
N SER A 292 -11.74 -9.47 26.21
CA SER A 292 -10.63 -10.31 25.74
C SER A 292 -9.34 -9.50 25.62
N MET A 293 -9.40 -8.26 25.13
CA MET A 293 -8.24 -7.37 25.04
C MET A 293 -7.70 -7.00 26.42
N VAL A 294 -8.58 -6.70 27.38
CA VAL A 294 -8.17 -6.42 28.76
C VAL A 294 -7.56 -7.65 29.43
N ALA A 295 -8.11 -8.83 29.19
CA ALA A 295 -7.55 -10.08 29.71
C ALA A 295 -6.12 -10.36 29.19
N THR A 296 -5.83 -10.00 27.95
CA THR A 296 -4.52 -10.21 27.32
C THR A 296 -3.51 -9.11 27.67
N TYR A 297 -3.90 -7.85 27.54
CA TYR A 297 -2.96 -6.71 27.58
C TYR A 297 -3.03 -5.89 28.87
N GLY A 298 -4.00 -6.13 29.75
CA GLY A 298 -4.36 -5.26 30.86
C GLY A 298 -5.17 -4.03 30.40
N GLU A 299 -5.84 -3.38 31.35
CA GLU A 299 -6.82 -2.32 31.03
C GLU A 299 -6.19 -1.09 30.36
N GLU A 300 -5.07 -0.62 30.86
CA GLU A 300 -4.39 0.56 30.32
C GLU A 300 -3.95 0.34 28.87
N ARG A 301 -3.25 -0.76 28.59
CA ARG A 301 -2.76 -1.08 27.24
C ARG A 301 -3.89 -1.36 26.27
N ALA A 302 -4.91 -2.12 26.70
CA ALA A 302 -6.09 -2.38 25.89
C ALA A 302 -6.81 -1.10 25.49
N ASN A 303 -6.99 -0.17 26.43
CA ASN A 303 -7.60 1.14 26.13
C ASN A 303 -6.73 1.95 25.15
N ALA A 304 -5.41 1.98 25.32
CA ALA A 304 -4.50 2.66 24.39
C ALA A 304 -4.59 2.09 22.97
N ILE A 305 -4.64 0.76 22.82
CA ILE A 305 -4.78 0.08 21.51
C ILE A 305 -6.13 0.44 20.87
N LEU A 306 -7.22 0.35 21.61
CA LEU A 306 -8.58 0.52 21.10
C LEU A 306 -8.94 1.96 20.82
N SER A 307 -8.33 2.92 21.51
CA SER A 307 -8.53 4.35 21.29
C SER A 307 -7.81 4.90 20.06
N ASP A 308 -6.87 4.16 19.47
CA ASP A 308 -6.26 4.56 18.21
C ASP A 308 -7.25 4.33 17.06
N VAL A 309 -7.78 5.41 16.52
CA VAL A 309 -8.86 5.39 15.53
C VAL A 309 -8.41 5.88 14.14
N ARG A 310 -7.13 5.82 13.85
CA ARG A 310 -6.57 6.25 12.56
C ARG A 310 -7.41 5.79 11.39
N HIS A 311 -7.77 6.73 10.51
CA HIS A 311 -8.65 6.42 9.38
C HIS A 311 -7.88 5.78 8.23
N ASN A 312 -6.99 6.53 7.58
CA ASN A 312 -6.15 6.08 6.49
C ASN A 312 -4.68 6.34 6.83
N THR A 313 -3.86 5.31 6.86
CA THR A 313 -2.41 5.47 6.90
C THR A 313 -1.83 5.13 5.53
N VAL A 314 -1.19 6.10 4.91
CA VAL A 314 -0.47 5.92 3.66
C VAL A 314 0.99 5.63 3.97
N TYR A 315 1.45 4.49 3.51
CA TYR A 315 2.86 4.15 3.39
C TYR A 315 3.27 4.39 1.95
N PHE A 316 3.93 5.52 1.74
CA PHE A 316 4.40 5.87 0.40
C PHE A 316 5.40 4.81 -0.10
N PRO A 317 5.40 4.40 -1.41
CA PRO A 317 4.62 5.06 -2.45
C PRO A 317 3.17 4.56 -2.61
N ASN A 318 2.82 3.31 -2.33
CA ASN A 318 1.63 2.73 -2.94
C ASN A 318 0.77 1.84 -2.03
N ILE A 319 0.88 2.01 -0.72
CA ILE A 319 0.13 1.22 0.26
C ILE A 319 -0.73 2.12 1.13
N MET A 320 -1.96 1.69 1.39
CA MET A 320 -2.85 2.29 2.37
C MET A 320 -3.33 1.24 3.36
N VAL A 321 -3.28 1.55 4.65
CA VAL A 321 -3.72 0.68 5.76
C VAL A 321 -4.80 1.37 6.56
N LYS A 322 -5.86 0.62 6.91
CA LYS A 322 -6.87 0.99 7.90
C LYS A 322 -6.76 0.01 9.07
N GLY A 323 -6.02 0.39 10.11
CA GLY A 323 -5.80 -0.44 11.30
C GLY A 323 -7.10 -0.88 11.99
N PRO A 324 -8.03 0.06 12.33
CA PRO A 324 -9.29 -0.26 12.99
C PRO A 324 -10.23 -1.18 12.22
N ILE A 325 -10.08 -1.28 10.89
CA ILE A 325 -10.91 -2.11 10.00
C ILE A 325 -10.12 -3.26 9.36
N GLN A 326 -8.88 -3.45 9.73
CA GLN A 326 -7.99 -4.52 9.29
C GLN A 326 -8.01 -4.70 7.75
N THR A 327 -7.87 -3.60 7.01
CA THR A 327 -7.73 -3.62 5.55
C THR A 327 -6.41 -3.01 5.10
N LEU A 328 -5.83 -3.58 4.04
CA LEU A 328 -4.66 -3.06 3.36
C LEU A 328 -4.94 -2.99 1.86
N ARG A 329 -4.74 -1.82 1.28
CA ARG A 329 -4.86 -1.63 -0.17
C ARG A 329 -3.49 -1.39 -0.79
N ILE A 330 -3.30 -1.93 -1.99
CA ILE A 330 -2.09 -1.76 -2.78
C ILE A 330 -2.50 -1.16 -4.12
N PHE A 331 -1.82 -0.11 -4.54
CA PHE A 331 -2.00 0.54 -5.83
C PHE A 331 -0.81 0.17 -6.72
N ARG A 332 -0.97 -0.87 -7.55
CA ARG A 332 0.09 -1.35 -8.43
C ARG A 332 0.06 -0.63 -9.76
N PRO A 333 1.06 0.19 -10.09
CA PRO A 333 1.12 0.88 -11.36
C PRO A 333 1.37 -0.13 -12.50
N LEU A 334 0.58 -0.03 -13.58
CA LEU A 334 0.76 -0.84 -14.79
C LEU A 334 1.11 0.00 -16.01
N ALA A 335 0.66 1.25 -16.03
CA ALA A 335 0.99 2.28 -17.01
C ALA A 335 0.73 3.65 -16.40
N ALA A 336 1.10 4.73 -17.09
CA ALA A 336 0.84 6.09 -16.63
C ALA A 336 -0.67 6.35 -16.36
N ASP A 337 -1.55 5.62 -17.04
CA ASP A 337 -3.00 5.75 -17.00
C ASP A 337 -3.73 4.47 -16.52
N ARG A 338 -3.02 3.51 -15.94
CA ARG A 338 -3.62 2.25 -15.48
C ARG A 338 -2.99 1.75 -14.19
N THR A 339 -3.84 1.41 -13.25
CA THR A 339 -3.47 0.88 -11.94
C THR A 339 -4.27 -0.36 -11.61
N LEU A 340 -3.60 -1.43 -11.18
CA LEU A 340 -4.24 -2.57 -10.54
C LEU A 340 -4.40 -2.26 -9.06
N VAL A 341 -5.62 -2.24 -8.58
CA VAL A 341 -5.94 -2.06 -7.16
C VAL A 341 -6.18 -3.41 -6.52
N GLU A 342 -5.51 -3.68 -5.42
CA GLU A 342 -5.75 -4.84 -4.57
C GLU A 342 -6.22 -4.38 -3.20
N SER A 343 -7.27 -5.00 -2.67
CA SER A 343 -7.75 -4.75 -1.31
C SER A 343 -7.78 -6.06 -0.54
N TRP A 344 -6.93 -6.14 0.47
CA TRP A 344 -6.73 -7.27 1.36
C TRP A 344 -7.41 -7.03 2.68
N THR A 345 -8.01 -8.07 3.24
CA THR A 345 -8.63 -8.07 4.56
C THR A 345 -7.94 -9.05 5.49
N PHE A 346 -7.92 -8.73 6.77
CA PHE A 346 -7.28 -9.56 7.79
C PHE A 346 -8.27 -9.91 8.89
N ARG A 347 -8.12 -11.11 9.44
CA ARG A 347 -8.75 -11.54 10.69
C ARG A 347 -7.82 -11.19 11.86
N LEU A 348 -8.39 -10.68 12.93
CA LEU A 348 -7.75 -10.60 14.23
C LEU A 348 -7.89 -11.98 14.91
N VAL A 349 -6.79 -12.71 15.07
CA VAL A 349 -6.82 -14.04 15.68
C VAL A 349 -7.26 -13.92 17.15
N GLY A 350 -8.17 -14.77 17.58
CA GLY A 350 -8.75 -14.72 18.94
C GLY A 350 -9.84 -13.66 19.16
N ALA A 351 -10.15 -12.83 18.18
CA ALA A 351 -11.21 -11.82 18.27
C ALA A 351 -12.57 -12.39 17.81
N PRO A 352 -13.71 -11.82 18.27
CA PRO A 352 -15.04 -12.20 17.80
C PRO A 352 -15.20 -12.11 16.27
N ASP A 353 -15.87 -13.08 15.65
CA ASP A 353 -16.11 -13.12 14.20
C ASP A 353 -16.82 -11.88 13.65
N LEU A 354 -17.61 -11.19 14.46
CA LEU A 354 -18.26 -9.92 14.11
C LEU A 354 -17.27 -8.86 13.61
N LEU A 355 -16.02 -8.86 14.09
CA LEU A 355 -15.00 -7.93 13.60
C LEU A 355 -14.56 -8.30 12.19
N LEU A 356 -14.42 -9.58 11.86
CA LEU A 356 -14.14 -10.00 10.48
C LEU A 356 -15.34 -9.70 9.56
N GLU A 357 -16.57 -9.95 10.01
CA GLU A 357 -17.79 -9.59 9.25
C GLU A 357 -17.81 -8.09 8.93
N ARG A 358 -17.49 -7.24 9.90
CA ARG A 358 -17.37 -5.78 9.74
C ARG A 358 -16.31 -5.43 8.73
N THR A 359 -15.14 -6.02 8.83
CA THR A 359 -14.02 -5.81 7.89
C THR A 359 -14.44 -6.18 6.46
N LEU A 360 -15.05 -7.32 6.26
CA LEU A 360 -15.53 -7.79 4.96
C LEU A 360 -16.65 -6.90 4.41
N MET A 361 -17.59 -6.48 5.26
CA MET A 361 -18.68 -5.57 4.89
C MET A 361 -18.11 -4.21 4.46
N TYR A 362 -17.18 -3.63 5.26
CA TYR A 362 -16.51 -2.38 4.91
C TYR A 362 -15.79 -2.49 3.57
N ASN A 363 -15.02 -3.55 3.37
CA ASN A 363 -14.29 -3.76 2.12
C ASN A 363 -15.21 -3.82 0.90
N ARG A 364 -16.40 -4.41 1.04
CA ARG A 364 -17.41 -4.45 -0.01
C ARG A 364 -18.10 -3.12 -0.25
N LEU A 365 -18.41 -2.37 0.81
CA LEU A 365 -19.15 -1.11 0.73
C LEU A 365 -18.29 0.08 0.29
N VAL A 366 -17.00 0.07 0.65
CA VAL A 366 -16.12 1.23 0.47
C VAL A 366 -15.06 0.98 -0.60
N ASN A 367 -14.45 -0.21 -0.63
CA ASN A 367 -13.29 -0.46 -1.49
C ASN A 367 -13.62 -1.19 -2.81
N ALA A 368 -14.82 -1.75 -2.96
CA ALA A 368 -15.18 -2.48 -4.17
C ALA A 368 -15.53 -1.52 -5.33
N PRO A 369 -15.21 -1.89 -6.58
CA PRO A 369 -15.52 -1.05 -7.74
C PRO A 369 -17.01 -0.90 -8.02
N THR A 370 -17.83 -1.83 -7.51
CA THR A 370 -19.30 -1.81 -7.61
C THR A 370 -19.97 -1.46 -6.29
N SER A 371 -19.26 -0.76 -5.43
CA SER A 371 -19.71 -0.39 -4.09
C SER A 371 -20.54 0.90 -4.09
N VAL A 372 -21.02 1.25 -2.90
CA VAL A 372 -21.77 2.49 -2.68
C VAL A 372 -20.85 3.71 -2.64
N VAL A 373 -19.64 3.55 -2.05
CA VAL A 373 -18.68 4.66 -1.85
C VAL A 373 -17.56 4.63 -2.91
N GLY A 374 -16.92 3.47 -3.09
CA GLY A 374 -15.75 3.36 -3.99
C GLY A 374 -16.07 3.66 -5.45
N HIS A 375 -17.29 3.40 -5.90
CA HIS A 375 -17.74 3.74 -7.25
C HIS A 375 -17.65 5.26 -7.54
N ASP A 376 -18.04 6.10 -6.59
CA ASP A 376 -17.99 7.56 -6.74
C ASP A 376 -16.54 8.03 -6.94
N ASP A 377 -15.61 7.51 -6.13
CA ASP A 377 -14.19 7.81 -6.23
C ASP A 377 -13.60 7.40 -7.58
N LEU A 378 -13.91 6.17 -8.03
CA LEU A 378 -13.35 5.63 -9.27
C LEU A 378 -13.73 6.48 -10.49
N GLU A 379 -14.96 6.99 -10.54
CA GLU A 379 -15.41 7.91 -11.59
C GLU A 379 -14.60 9.22 -11.55
N MET A 380 -14.32 9.76 -10.38
CA MET A 380 -13.53 10.99 -10.25
C MET A 380 -12.09 10.79 -10.70
N TYR A 381 -11.46 9.66 -10.39
CA TYR A 381 -10.10 9.39 -10.85
C TYR A 381 -10.01 9.25 -12.37
N GLU A 382 -10.97 8.56 -13.00
CA GLU A 382 -11.00 8.43 -14.46
C GLU A 382 -11.22 9.79 -15.14
N ARG A 383 -12.12 10.63 -14.62
CA ARG A 383 -12.34 12.00 -15.10
C ARG A 383 -11.11 12.88 -14.89
N ALA A 384 -10.41 12.76 -13.74
CA ALA A 384 -9.18 13.49 -13.49
C ALA A 384 -8.10 13.10 -14.49
N GLN A 385 -7.90 11.79 -14.75
CA GLN A 385 -6.96 11.30 -15.75
C GLN A 385 -7.24 11.87 -17.14
N GLN A 386 -8.49 11.89 -17.55
CA GLN A 386 -8.93 12.46 -18.82
C GLN A 386 -8.74 13.98 -18.86
N GLY A 387 -9.07 14.68 -17.76
CA GLY A 387 -8.94 16.12 -17.64
C GLY A 387 -7.48 16.59 -17.69
N LEU A 388 -6.57 15.85 -17.08
CA LEU A 388 -5.12 16.14 -17.08
C LEU A 388 -4.48 16.02 -18.49
N ALA A 389 -5.07 15.25 -19.39
CA ALA A 389 -4.65 15.21 -20.80
C ALA A 389 -4.96 16.52 -21.56
N SER A 390 -5.77 17.41 -21.00
CA SER A 390 -6.08 18.72 -21.57
C SER A 390 -4.85 19.62 -21.71
N ARG A 391 -4.87 20.50 -22.69
CA ARG A 391 -3.87 21.56 -22.88
C ARG A 391 -4.17 22.84 -22.08
N GLY A 392 -5.31 22.91 -21.40
CA GLY A 392 -5.82 24.11 -20.74
C GLY A 392 -5.01 24.53 -19.50
N SER A 393 -4.44 23.57 -18.76
CA SER A 393 -3.54 23.82 -17.63
C SER A 393 -2.43 22.79 -17.59
N GLN A 394 -1.26 23.19 -17.10
CA GLN A 394 -0.13 22.28 -16.86
C GLN A 394 -0.01 21.88 -15.39
N TRP A 395 -0.70 22.59 -14.49
CA TRP A 395 -0.48 22.49 -13.05
C TRP A 395 -1.76 22.04 -12.32
N VAL A 396 -1.59 21.16 -11.37
CA VAL A 396 -2.58 20.71 -10.39
C VAL A 396 -2.30 21.46 -9.09
N ASN A 397 -3.31 22.11 -8.52
CA ASN A 397 -3.18 22.83 -7.27
C ASN A 397 -3.29 21.86 -6.08
N VAL A 398 -2.35 21.96 -5.15
CA VAL A 398 -2.29 21.23 -3.87
C VAL A 398 -2.00 22.20 -2.72
N GLY A 399 -2.48 23.43 -2.84
CA GLY A 399 -2.13 24.56 -1.95
C GLY A 399 -3.06 24.78 -0.75
N ARG A 400 -4.08 23.90 -0.52
CA ARG A 400 -5.00 24.10 0.58
C ARG A 400 -4.27 24.11 1.92
N LEU A 401 -4.46 25.20 2.69
CA LEU A 401 -3.85 25.43 4.00
C LEU A 401 -2.31 25.32 3.98
N PHE A 402 -1.67 25.73 2.89
CA PHE A 402 -0.22 25.76 2.76
C PHE A 402 0.42 26.68 3.81
N ASP A 403 1.49 26.17 4.45
CA ASP A 403 2.34 26.90 5.36
C ASP A 403 3.81 26.79 4.89
N PRO A 404 4.50 27.91 4.60
CA PRO A 404 5.90 27.88 4.18
C PRO A 404 6.85 27.14 5.14
N ALA A 405 6.48 27.02 6.42
CA ALA A 405 7.27 26.33 7.44
C ALA A 405 7.04 24.82 7.48
N GLU A 406 6.12 24.27 6.68
CA GLU A 406 5.74 22.83 6.79
C GLU A 406 6.90 21.87 6.50
N LYS A 407 7.78 22.20 5.55
CA LYS A 407 8.94 21.36 5.20
C LYS A 407 9.87 21.15 6.40
N ALA A 408 10.18 22.20 7.14
CA ALA A 408 11.04 22.11 8.34
C ALA A 408 10.39 21.27 9.46
N ARG A 409 9.06 21.22 9.51
CA ARG A 409 8.31 20.40 10.47
C ARG A 409 8.21 18.93 10.07
N GLU A 410 8.23 18.61 8.76
CA GLU A 410 8.25 17.22 8.26
C GLU A 410 9.50 16.47 8.68
N ASP A 411 10.65 17.15 8.72
CA ASP A 411 11.94 16.54 9.03
C ASP A 411 12.06 16.16 10.52
N GLY A 412 11.07 16.51 11.35
CA GLY A 412 11.00 16.11 12.75
C GLY A 412 10.61 14.64 12.93
N GLN A 413 11.28 13.92 13.84
CA GLN A 413 11.07 12.47 14.06
C GLN A 413 9.65 12.11 14.53
N GLU A 414 8.94 13.00 15.21
CA GLU A 414 7.59 12.74 15.71
C GLU A 414 6.49 12.98 14.66
N GLY A 415 6.87 13.52 13.50
CA GLY A 415 5.94 13.98 12.48
C GLY A 415 5.18 15.24 12.90
N ALA A 416 4.49 15.86 11.98
CA ALA A 416 3.74 17.08 12.21
C ALA A 416 2.24 16.85 12.10
N VAL A 417 1.46 17.49 12.98
CA VAL A 417 -0.01 17.41 13.01
C VAL A 417 -0.59 18.73 12.50
N THR A 418 -1.65 18.63 11.71
CA THR A 418 -2.38 19.77 11.17
C THR A 418 -3.87 19.47 11.03
N ASN A 419 -4.66 20.47 10.59
CA ASN A 419 -6.07 20.34 10.25
C ASN A 419 -6.31 19.20 9.26
N GLY A 420 -7.39 18.46 9.44
CA GLY A 420 -7.73 17.28 8.65
C GLY A 420 -7.90 17.54 7.15
N THR A 421 -8.33 18.74 6.77
CA THR A 421 -8.55 19.14 5.38
C THR A 421 -7.33 19.77 4.71
N ASN A 422 -6.15 19.75 5.36
CA ASN A 422 -4.91 20.30 4.81
C ASN A 422 -4.31 19.33 3.76
N GLU A 423 -3.90 19.85 2.62
CA GLU A 423 -3.23 19.08 1.55
C GLU A 423 -1.72 18.87 1.81
N TRP A 424 -1.25 19.11 3.01
CA TRP A 424 0.18 18.94 3.36
C TRP A 424 0.68 17.52 3.07
N GLN A 425 -0.12 16.48 3.37
CA GLN A 425 0.26 15.09 3.09
C GLN A 425 0.54 14.87 1.59
N MET A 426 -0.29 15.41 0.70
CA MET A 426 -0.09 15.32 -0.76
C MET A 426 1.19 16.04 -1.18
N ARG A 427 1.44 17.23 -0.65
CA ARG A 427 2.68 17.99 -0.90
C ARG A 427 3.92 17.23 -0.41
N SER A 428 3.84 16.61 0.78
CA SER A 428 4.88 15.76 1.34
C SER A 428 5.20 14.56 0.45
N GLN A 429 4.16 13.88 -0.02
CA GLN A 429 4.29 12.74 -0.95
C GLN A 429 4.98 13.16 -2.25
N MET A 430 4.63 14.30 -2.83
CA MET A 430 5.24 14.77 -4.06
C MET A 430 6.68 15.26 -3.86
N ARG A 431 7.01 15.84 -2.71
CA ARG A 431 8.42 16.14 -2.33
C ARG A 431 9.24 14.86 -2.18
N ALA A 432 8.69 13.84 -1.52
CA ALA A 432 9.32 12.53 -1.39
C ALA A 432 9.48 11.86 -2.77
N TRP A 433 8.46 11.93 -3.62
CA TRP A 433 8.51 11.47 -5.00
C TRP A 433 9.68 12.11 -5.76
N ALA A 434 9.77 13.43 -5.79
CA ALA A 434 10.84 14.15 -6.51
C ALA A 434 12.23 13.76 -5.99
N ARG A 435 12.38 13.59 -4.67
CA ARG A 435 13.63 13.16 -4.04
C ARG A 435 14.02 11.73 -4.46
N PHE A 436 13.11 10.76 -4.39
CA PHE A 436 13.39 9.37 -4.78
C PHE A 436 13.59 9.22 -6.28
N MET A 437 12.86 9.97 -7.09
CA MET A 437 13.03 9.99 -8.55
C MET A 437 14.40 10.50 -9.00
N THR A 438 15.02 11.37 -8.21
CA THR A 438 16.32 11.98 -8.56
C THR A 438 17.49 11.45 -7.74
N ALA A 439 17.23 10.56 -6.76
CA ALA A 439 18.27 9.93 -5.95
C ALA A 439 19.18 9.07 -6.85
N GLY A 440 20.48 9.33 -6.87
CA GLY A 440 21.44 8.58 -7.69
C GLY A 440 21.58 9.05 -9.14
N MET A 441 20.75 9.98 -9.60
CA MET A 441 20.98 10.66 -10.88
C MET A 441 22.18 11.61 -10.77
N ARG A 442 23.08 11.55 -11.73
CA ARG A 442 24.18 12.54 -11.80
C ARG A 442 23.61 13.90 -12.20
N GLU A 443 23.95 14.94 -11.48
CA GLU A 443 23.70 16.29 -11.98
C GLU A 443 24.51 16.45 -13.26
N GLY A 444 23.80 16.59 -14.39
CA GLY A 444 24.42 16.81 -15.67
C GLY A 444 25.34 18.03 -15.55
N ALA A 445 26.59 17.90 -15.95
CA ALA A 445 27.46 19.05 -16.11
C ALA A 445 26.71 20.05 -17.02
N GLN A 446 26.42 21.21 -16.48
CA GLN A 446 25.87 22.32 -17.30
C GLN A 446 26.79 22.52 -18.50
N ALA A 447 26.27 22.18 -19.69
CA ALA A 447 26.96 22.46 -20.95
C ALA A 447 26.83 23.92 -21.29
#